data_8af8dbdbb3e6771795adaaced96233d0
#
_entry.id   8af8dbdbb3e6771795adaaced96233d0
#
_cell.length_a   1.000
_cell.length_b   1.000
_cell.length_c   1.000
_cell.angle_alpha   90.00
_cell.angle_beta   90.00
_cell.angle_gamma   90.00
#
_symmetry.space_group_name_H-M   'P 1'
#
loop_
_entity.id
_entity.type
_entity.pdbx_description
1 polymer ?
#
loop_
_entity_poly.entity_id
_entity_poly.type
_entity_poly.pdbx_seq_one_letter_code
_entity_poly.pdbx_strand_id
1 'polypeptide(L)'
;MGTKRLIDCYDKKNNSYDDIRFLLATIVLYVHSYALLYGEGKQEPFVKLANFQLGLGSLAVYGFFVLSGFFMIQSLESNDSLLRYFKNRALRILPAFWLSLLISSFVLAPILAENFDIKSAINFFFKAGFFHIFGYAWTINGVFPHNPMIDGINGSMWTLKHEIALYILLPFIVYLTHKKRILLFFVFAVFFILAFTNINSNFILFNIPCCRAWVLAANEYPSFIVFSAYFFAGVILYKYREFIIASKRIWFMCFALFIIALFFGNLKIITLFVFAYLIILFGSNYKKKIFSRTGDYSYGMYIYAFPVQQTLVHFYRESMNVYIFLIVSFFITLMLSILSWHFLEKKFLKFKKR
;
A
#
# COMPACT_ATOMS: atom_id res chain seq x y z
N MET A 1 -31.44 9.90 21.08
CA MET A 1 -30.45 8.91 20.59
C MET A 1 -29.08 9.56 20.57
N GLY A 2 -28.16 9.15 21.45
CA GLY A 2 -26.82 9.72 21.52
C GLY A 2 -26.04 9.49 20.22
N THR A 3 -25.27 10.48 19.81
CA THR A 3 -24.39 10.39 18.65
C THR A 3 -23.30 9.35 18.89
N LYS A 4 -23.33 8.20 18.20
CA LYS A 4 -22.25 7.21 18.29
C LYS A 4 -20.93 7.79 17.82
N ARG A 5 -19.86 7.48 18.52
CA ARG A 5 -18.49 7.87 18.19
C ARG A 5 -17.73 6.68 17.56
N LEU A 6 -16.61 6.95 16.91
CA LEU A 6 -15.80 5.92 16.27
C LEU A 6 -15.32 4.87 17.28
N ILE A 7 -15.00 5.29 18.53
CA ILE A 7 -14.61 4.37 19.60
C ILE A 7 -15.71 3.35 19.94
N ASP A 8 -16.98 3.75 19.85
CA ASP A 8 -18.13 2.88 20.16
C ASP A 8 -18.39 1.84 19.05
N CYS A 9 -17.94 2.13 17.84
CA CYS A 9 -18.10 1.28 16.66
C CYS A 9 -16.91 0.36 16.43
N TYR A 10 -15.71 0.84 16.81
CA TYR A 10 -14.48 0.14 16.55
C TYR A 10 -14.28 -1.06 17.49
N ASP A 11 -14.20 -2.24 16.91
CA ASP A 11 -13.83 -3.49 17.60
C ASP A 11 -12.57 -4.07 16.96
N LYS A 12 -11.52 -4.29 17.73
CA LYS A 12 -10.24 -4.83 17.25
C LYS A 12 -10.37 -6.22 16.63
N LYS A 13 -11.32 -7.04 17.10
CA LYS A 13 -11.51 -8.44 16.65
C LYS A 13 -12.62 -8.58 15.62
N ASN A 14 -13.65 -7.78 15.74
CA ASN A 14 -14.84 -7.86 14.91
C ASN A 14 -14.99 -6.62 14.03
N ASN A 15 -14.35 -6.65 12.88
CA ASN A 15 -14.30 -5.57 11.90
C ASN A 15 -14.06 -6.15 10.50
N SER A 16 -14.15 -5.33 9.44
CA SER A 16 -13.95 -5.74 8.05
C SER A 16 -12.71 -5.11 7.39
N TYR A 17 -11.74 -4.68 8.17
CA TYR A 17 -10.55 -4.03 7.59
C TYR A 17 -9.70 -4.95 6.71
N ASP A 18 -9.66 -6.24 6.99
CA ASP A 18 -8.96 -7.20 6.14
C ASP A 18 -9.67 -7.37 4.78
N ASP A 19 -11.02 -7.31 4.77
CA ASP A 19 -11.79 -7.29 3.52
C ASP A 19 -11.53 -6.01 2.71
N ILE A 20 -11.41 -4.86 3.40
CA ILE A 20 -11.04 -3.60 2.73
C ILE A 20 -9.65 -3.71 2.12
N ARG A 21 -8.66 -4.23 2.86
CA ARG A 21 -7.31 -4.46 2.32
C ARG A 21 -7.32 -5.37 1.10
N PHE A 22 -8.10 -6.45 1.16
CA PHE A 22 -8.27 -7.37 0.03
C PHE A 22 -8.85 -6.66 -1.20
N LEU A 23 -9.87 -5.83 -1.00
CA LEU A 23 -10.47 -5.02 -2.07
C LEU A 23 -9.44 -4.02 -2.65
N LEU A 24 -8.70 -3.32 -1.80
CA LEU A 24 -7.65 -2.39 -2.25
C LEU A 24 -6.56 -3.10 -3.05
N ALA A 25 -6.12 -4.29 -2.63
CA ALA A 25 -5.16 -5.09 -3.39
C ALA A 25 -5.73 -5.55 -4.75
N THR A 26 -7.00 -5.91 -4.80
CA THR A 26 -7.70 -6.25 -6.05
C THR A 26 -7.80 -5.05 -7.00
N ILE A 27 -8.03 -3.84 -6.46
CA ILE A 27 -8.02 -2.60 -7.26
C ILE A 27 -6.62 -2.35 -7.84
N VAL A 28 -5.55 -2.57 -7.08
CA VAL A 28 -4.17 -2.45 -7.60
C VAL A 28 -3.93 -3.44 -8.74
N LEU A 29 -4.34 -4.71 -8.58
CA LEU A 29 -4.27 -5.72 -9.63
C LEU A 29 -5.06 -5.30 -10.88
N TYR A 30 -6.26 -4.75 -10.71
CA TYR A 30 -7.06 -4.22 -11.82
C TYR A 30 -6.33 -3.11 -12.59
N VAL A 31 -5.76 -2.13 -11.91
CA VAL A 31 -5.04 -1.03 -12.55
C VAL A 31 -3.79 -1.53 -13.26
N HIS A 32 -3.04 -2.42 -12.62
CA HIS A 32 -1.88 -3.05 -13.26
C HIS A 32 -2.25 -3.83 -14.51
N SER A 33 -3.48 -4.39 -14.61
CA SER A 33 -3.92 -5.10 -15.82
C SER A 33 -3.90 -4.20 -17.05
N TYR A 34 -4.26 -2.92 -16.92
CA TYR A 34 -4.16 -1.96 -18.01
C TYR A 34 -2.72 -1.57 -18.32
N ALA A 35 -1.95 -1.22 -17.28
CA ALA A 35 -0.56 -0.77 -17.46
C ALA A 35 0.34 -1.86 -18.06
N LEU A 36 0.19 -3.10 -17.62
CA LEU A 36 1.03 -4.21 -18.06
C LEU A 36 0.65 -4.75 -19.43
N LEU A 37 -0.66 -4.75 -19.78
CA LEU A 37 -1.10 -5.26 -21.07
C LEU A 37 -0.90 -4.24 -22.18
N TYR A 38 -1.13 -2.95 -21.91
CA TYR A 38 -1.15 -1.90 -22.93
C TYR A 38 0.00 -0.90 -22.85
N GLY A 39 0.80 -0.92 -21.77
CA GLY A 39 1.83 0.08 -21.50
C GLY A 39 1.24 1.39 -20.96
N GLU A 40 2.08 2.42 -20.89
CA GLU A 40 1.69 3.73 -20.32
C GLU A 40 0.64 4.48 -21.14
N GLY A 41 0.46 4.14 -22.41
CA GLY A 41 -0.46 4.83 -23.31
C GLY A 41 -1.95 4.60 -23.05
N LYS A 42 -2.33 3.60 -22.23
CA LYS A 42 -3.73 3.26 -21.96
C LYS A 42 -4.00 3.15 -20.47
N GLN A 43 -4.60 4.20 -19.94
CA GLN A 43 -5.00 4.25 -18.54
C GLN A 43 -6.34 3.56 -18.30
N GLU A 44 -6.58 3.12 -17.07
CA GLU A 44 -7.85 2.53 -16.66
C GLU A 44 -9.01 3.57 -16.73
N PRO A 45 -10.26 3.14 -16.98
CA PRO A 45 -11.38 4.04 -17.24
C PRO A 45 -11.67 5.07 -16.15
N PHE A 46 -11.37 4.77 -14.89
CA PHE A 46 -11.62 5.71 -13.79
C PHE A 46 -10.79 6.99 -13.89
N VAL A 47 -9.57 6.93 -14.44
CA VAL A 47 -8.73 8.14 -14.62
C VAL A 47 -9.45 9.18 -15.47
N LYS A 48 -10.13 8.73 -16.54
CA LYS A 48 -10.95 9.61 -17.39
C LYS A 48 -12.17 10.12 -16.64
N LEU A 49 -12.88 9.25 -15.91
CA LEU A 49 -14.01 9.64 -15.07
C LEU A 49 -13.63 10.68 -14.03
N ALA A 50 -12.45 10.57 -13.46
CA ALA A 50 -11.90 11.50 -12.48
C ALA A 50 -11.21 12.72 -13.12
N ASN A 51 -11.46 13.02 -14.39
CA ASN A 51 -10.85 14.13 -15.14
C ASN A 51 -9.32 14.19 -14.98
N PHE A 52 -8.65 13.02 -15.01
CA PHE A 52 -7.20 12.85 -14.85
C PHE A 52 -6.63 13.38 -13.52
N GLN A 53 -7.46 13.62 -12.51
CA GLN A 53 -7.01 14.10 -11.22
C GLN A 53 -6.35 12.99 -10.38
N LEU A 54 -6.87 11.76 -10.46
CA LEU A 54 -6.45 10.62 -9.64
C LEU A 54 -6.85 9.30 -10.32
N GLY A 55 -5.97 8.29 -10.27
CA GLY A 55 -6.29 6.93 -10.67
C GLY A 55 -6.71 6.05 -9.49
N LEU A 56 -7.44 4.97 -9.77
CA LEU A 56 -7.85 3.97 -8.75
C LEU A 56 -6.65 3.35 -8.04
N GLY A 57 -5.53 3.14 -8.74
CA GLY A 57 -4.31 2.61 -8.14
C GLY A 57 -3.78 3.51 -7.04
N SER A 58 -3.71 4.81 -7.29
CA SER A 58 -3.31 5.79 -6.27
C SER A 58 -4.29 5.80 -5.09
N LEU A 59 -5.60 5.79 -5.38
CA LEU A 59 -6.64 5.74 -4.34
C LEU A 59 -6.49 4.48 -3.46
N ALA A 60 -6.24 3.32 -4.07
CA ALA A 60 -6.02 2.09 -3.33
C ALA A 60 -4.77 2.14 -2.44
N VAL A 61 -3.67 2.68 -2.96
CA VAL A 61 -2.44 2.87 -2.18
C VAL A 61 -2.67 3.84 -1.02
N TYR A 62 -3.36 4.95 -1.24
CA TYR A 62 -3.73 5.89 -0.16
C TYR A 62 -4.57 5.20 0.92
N GLY A 63 -5.52 4.35 0.53
CA GLY A 63 -6.30 3.53 1.47
C GLY A 63 -5.42 2.61 2.32
N PHE A 64 -4.41 1.97 1.73
CA PHE A 64 -3.43 1.18 2.48
C PHE A 64 -2.67 2.03 3.49
N PHE A 65 -2.20 3.23 3.12
CA PHE A 65 -1.49 4.11 4.06
C PHE A 65 -2.38 4.62 5.20
N VAL A 66 -3.65 4.95 4.94
CA VAL A 66 -4.63 5.28 6.00
C VAL A 66 -4.80 4.12 6.98
N LEU A 67 -5.03 2.90 6.47
CA LEU A 67 -5.16 1.71 7.32
C LEU A 67 -3.87 1.42 8.07
N SER A 68 -2.72 1.55 7.42
CA SER A 68 -1.41 1.39 8.06
C SER A 68 -1.24 2.37 9.21
N GLY A 69 -1.50 3.66 9.02
CA GLY A 69 -1.42 4.66 10.08
C GLY A 69 -2.33 4.33 11.28
N PHE A 70 -3.59 3.97 11.00
CA PHE A 70 -4.57 3.62 12.03
C PHE A 70 -4.13 2.41 12.86
N PHE A 71 -3.63 1.35 12.21
CA PHE A 71 -3.23 0.14 12.91
C PHE A 71 -1.81 0.21 13.50
N MET A 72 -0.93 1.04 12.93
CA MET A 72 0.43 1.17 13.47
C MET A 72 0.45 1.90 14.80
N ILE A 73 -0.30 3.00 14.91
CA ILE A 73 -0.42 3.68 16.21
C ILE A 73 -1.09 2.80 17.26
N GLN A 74 -2.12 2.03 16.89
CA GLN A 74 -2.72 1.04 17.78
C GLN A 74 -1.72 -0.02 18.22
N SER A 75 -0.93 -0.55 17.27
CA SER A 75 0.10 -1.53 17.56
C SER A 75 1.17 -0.97 18.49
N LEU A 76 1.60 0.27 18.26
CA LEU A 76 2.60 0.93 19.11
C LEU A 76 2.08 1.11 20.54
N GLU A 77 0.83 1.52 20.73
CA GLU A 77 0.22 1.68 22.06
C GLU A 77 -0.08 0.35 22.77
N SER A 78 -0.28 -0.73 22.03
CA SER A 78 -0.63 -2.04 22.60
C SER A 78 0.57 -2.97 22.81
N ASN A 79 1.77 -2.57 22.46
CA ASN A 79 2.98 -3.34 22.69
C ASN A 79 3.82 -2.74 23.82
N ASP A 80 4.37 -3.59 24.66
CA ASP A 80 5.16 -3.21 25.86
C ASP A 80 6.55 -2.69 25.48
N SER A 81 7.02 -2.93 24.26
CA SER A 81 8.34 -2.50 23.80
C SER A 81 8.40 -2.21 22.30
N LEU A 82 9.31 -1.32 21.91
CA LEU A 82 9.59 -1.03 20.50
C LEU A 82 10.09 -2.26 19.74
N LEU A 83 10.87 -3.11 20.41
CA LEU A 83 11.35 -4.36 19.80
C LEU A 83 10.18 -5.26 19.40
N ARG A 84 9.17 -5.42 20.27
CA ARG A 84 7.95 -6.19 19.97
C ARG A 84 7.14 -5.55 18.84
N TYR A 85 7.04 -4.22 18.83
CA TYR A 85 6.40 -3.49 17.73
C TYR A 85 7.07 -3.82 16.39
N PHE A 86 8.40 -3.68 16.27
CA PHE A 86 9.12 -3.98 15.03
C PHE A 86 9.10 -5.46 14.67
N LYS A 87 9.28 -6.37 15.64
CA LYS A 87 9.15 -7.81 15.45
C LYS A 87 7.80 -8.17 14.82
N ASN A 88 6.70 -7.61 15.36
CA ASN A 88 5.36 -7.88 14.85
C ASN A 88 5.16 -7.42 13.40
N ARG A 89 5.84 -6.36 12.98
CA ARG A 89 5.82 -5.87 11.58
C ARG A 89 6.68 -6.73 10.68
N ALA A 90 7.89 -7.04 11.10
CA ALA A 90 8.79 -7.94 10.38
C ALA A 90 8.12 -9.30 10.09
N LEU A 91 7.53 -9.92 11.10
CA LEU A 91 6.80 -11.19 10.96
C LEU A 91 5.58 -11.11 10.03
N ARG A 92 5.02 -9.92 9.81
CA ARG A 92 3.90 -9.71 8.91
C ARG A 92 4.33 -9.51 7.46
N ILE A 93 5.46 -8.82 7.23
CA ILE A 93 5.89 -8.37 5.89
C ILE A 93 6.94 -9.32 5.31
N LEU A 94 8.02 -9.59 6.06
CA LEU A 94 9.21 -10.23 5.51
C LEU A 94 8.99 -11.63 4.93
N PRO A 95 8.18 -12.53 5.53
CA PRO A 95 8.10 -13.91 5.02
C PRO A 95 7.60 -13.98 3.56
N ALA A 96 6.44 -13.40 3.25
CA ALA A 96 5.90 -13.42 1.90
C ALA A 96 6.68 -12.50 0.95
N PHE A 97 7.24 -11.39 1.45
CA PHE A 97 8.09 -10.49 0.67
C PHE A 97 9.35 -11.22 0.17
N TRP A 98 10.11 -11.85 1.06
CA TRP A 98 11.32 -12.58 0.66
C TRP A 98 11.00 -13.82 -0.20
N LEU A 99 9.89 -14.51 0.05
CA LEU A 99 9.46 -15.60 -0.81
C LEU A 99 9.16 -15.09 -2.23
N SER A 100 8.46 -13.96 -2.36
CA SER A 100 8.20 -13.33 -3.66
C SER A 100 9.50 -12.95 -4.38
N LEU A 101 10.47 -12.39 -3.67
CA LEU A 101 11.79 -12.06 -4.23
C LEU A 101 12.57 -13.31 -4.66
N LEU A 102 12.57 -14.38 -3.84
CA LEU A 102 13.22 -15.65 -4.18
C LEU A 102 12.62 -16.25 -5.46
N ILE A 103 11.28 -16.32 -5.54
CA ILE A 103 10.59 -16.84 -6.72
C ILE A 103 10.90 -15.96 -7.94
N SER A 104 10.83 -14.63 -7.79
CA SER A 104 11.10 -13.69 -8.88
C SER A 104 12.53 -13.82 -9.40
N SER A 105 13.53 -13.87 -8.51
CA SER A 105 14.95 -13.83 -8.89
C SER A 105 15.50 -15.16 -9.36
N PHE A 106 15.05 -16.27 -8.75
CA PHE A 106 15.70 -17.58 -8.93
C PHE A 106 14.80 -18.65 -9.54
N VAL A 107 13.51 -18.35 -9.74
CA VAL A 107 12.60 -19.25 -10.47
C VAL A 107 12.09 -18.57 -11.75
N LEU A 108 11.45 -17.42 -11.65
CA LEU A 108 10.89 -16.75 -12.83
C LEU A 108 11.97 -16.19 -13.75
N ALA A 109 12.97 -15.49 -13.20
CA ALA A 109 14.00 -14.88 -14.03
C ALA A 109 14.79 -15.90 -14.88
N PRO A 110 15.26 -17.05 -14.37
CA PRO A 110 15.91 -18.06 -15.21
C PRO A 110 15.04 -18.67 -16.32
N ILE A 111 13.71 -18.75 -16.08
CA ILE A 111 12.76 -19.34 -17.04
C ILE A 111 12.36 -18.33 -18.12
N LEU A 112 12.29 -17.03 -17.76
CA LEU A 112 11.66 -16.01 -18.59
C LEU A 112 12.65 -14.99 -19.19
N ALA A 113 13.93 -15.07 -18.82
CA ALA A 113 14.96 -14.24 -19.40
C ALA A 113 15.51 -14.87 -20.68
N GLU A 114 15.67 -14.08 -21.73
CA GLU A 114 16.36 -14.53 -22.96
C GLU A 114 17.84 -14.81 -22.71
N ASN A 115 18.48 -13.97 -21.89
CA ASN A 115 19.88 -14.11 -21.47
C ASN A 115 19.96 -13.93 -19.96
N PHE A 116 19.79 -15.02 -19.21
CA PHE A 116 19.78 -14.94 -17.75
C PHE A 116 21.13 -14.54 -17.16
N ASP A 117 21.14 -13.42 -16.45
CA ASP A 117 22.27 -12.94 -15.69
C ASP A 117 22.07 -13.16 -14.18
N ILE A 118 22.75 -14.19 -13.65
CA ILE A 118 22.69 -14.51 -12.22
C ILE A 118 23.19 -13.34 -11.32
N LYS A 119 24.13 -12.53 -11.79
CA LYS A 119 24.64 -11.37 -11.02
C LYS A 119 23.56 -10.31 -10.90
N SER A 120 22.82 -10.05 -11.97
CA SER A 120 21.65 -9.14 -11.96
C SER A 120 20.57 -9.64 -11.02
N ALA A 121 20.25 -10.94 -11.06
CA ALA A 121 19.26 -11.55 -10.17
C ALA A 121 19.67 -11.46 -8.67
N ILE A 122 20.91 -11.75 -8.34
CA ILE A 122 21.46 -11.61 -7.00
C ILE A 122 21.41 -10.14 -6.54
N ASN A 123 21.85 -9.20 -7.38
CA ASN A 123 21.82 -7.77 -7.09
C ASN A 123 20.38 -7.28 -6.81
N PHE A 124 19.42 -7.69 -7.65
CA PHE A 124 18.01 -7.39 -7.44
C PHE A 124 17.50 -7.97 -6.10
N PHE A 125 17.77 -9.27 -5.85
CA PHE A 125 17.32 -9.94 -4.63
C PHE A 125 17.82 -9.23 -3.36
N PHE A 126 19.10 -8.88 -3.30
CA PHE A 126 19.66 -8.20 -2.14
C PHE A 126 19.17 -6.75 -2.03
N LYS A 127 19.24 -5.95 -3.08
CA LYS A 127 18.83 -4.54 -3.01
C LYS A 127 17.34 -4.39 -2.71
N ALA A 128 16.48 -5.13 -3.39
CA ALA A 128 15.06 -5.14 -3.12
C ALA A 128 14.75 -5.74 -1.74
N GLY A 129 15.41 -6.85 -1.35
CA GLY A 129 15.22 -7.53 -0.08
C GLY A 129 15.54 -6.67 1.14
N PHE A 130 16.39 -5.68 0.98
CA PHE A 130 16.66 -4.63 1.99
C PHE A 130 15.94 -3.31 1.68
N PHE A 131 14.81 -3.36 0.99
CA PHE A 131 13.97 -2.19 0.69
C PHE A 131 14.74 -1.04 0.01
N HIS A 132 15.68 -1.38 -0.86
CA HIS A 132 16.52 -0.42 -1.59
C HIS A 132 17.40 0.51 -0.73
N ILE A 133 17.64 0.20 0.53
CA ILE A 133 18.55 0.98 1.41
C ILE A 133 19.97 1.00 0.84
N PHE A 134 20.42 -0.10 0.23
CA PHE A 134 21.76 -0.25 -0.36
C PHE A 134 21.80 0.08 -1.87
N GLY A 135 20.85 0.85 -2.37
CA GLY A 135 20.73 1.23 -3.76
C GLY A 135 19.56 0.60 -4.47
N TYR A 136 19.23 1.16 -5.62
CA TYR A 136 18.03 0.83 -6.37
C TYR A 136 18.24 -0.38 -7.27
N ALA A 137 17.28 -1.28 -7.33
CA ALA A 137 17.19 -2.35 -8.30
C ALA A 137 15.72 -2.72 -8.52
N TRP A 138 15.20 -2.49 -9.72
CA TRP A 138 13.83 -2.81 -10.13
C TRP A 138 13.76 -3.96 -11.09
N THR A 139 14.86 -4.16 -11.80
CA THR A 139 14.93 -4.99 -12.99
C THR A 139 15.91 -6.12 -12.77
N ILE A 140 15.67 -7.23 -13.47
CA ILE A 140 16.65 -8.27 -13.70
C ILE A 140 16.88 -8.30 -15.21
N ASN A 141 18.11 -8.11 -15.63
CA ASN A 141 18.46 -7.98 -17.05
C ASN A 141 17.95 -9.15 -17.88
N GLY A 142 17.33 -8.82 -19.00
CA GLY A 142 16.81 -9.79 -19.98
C GLY A 142 15.49 -10.45 -19.60
N VAL A 143 14.89 -10.11 -18.46
CA VAL A 143 13.57 -10.65 -18.08
C VAL A 143 12.47 -9.78 -18.70
N PHE A 144 11.52 -10.42 -19.39
CA PHE A 144 10.40 -9.76 -20.07
C PHE A 144 10.79 -8.69 -21.12
N PRO A 145 11.73 -8.96 -22.03
CA PRO A 145 12.27 -7.93 -22.94
C PRO A 145 11.23 -7.38 -23.92
N HIS A 146 10.16 -8.14 -24.19
CA HIS A 146 9.09 -7.76 -25.12
C HIS A 146 7.80 -7.29 -24.44
N ASN A 147 7.77 -7.26 -23.10
CA ASN A 147 6.61 -6.76 -22.38
C ASN A 147 6.55 -5.23 -22.44
N PRO A 148 5.36 -4.61 -22.37
CA PRO A 148 5.23 -3.14 -22.31
C PRO A 148 5.98 -2.49 -21.15
N MET A 149 6.14 -3.19 -20.03
CA MET A 149 7.01 -2.81 -18.92
C MET A 149 8.24 -3.73 -18.92
N ILE A 150 9.27 -3.32 -19.66
CA ILE A 150 10.51 -4.06 -19.85
C ILE A 150 11.23 -4.26 -18.51
N ASP A 151 11.81 -5.45 -18.32
CA ASP A 151 12.68 -5.85 -17.20
C ASP A 151 12.05 -5.74 -15.81
N GLY A 152 10.88 -5.15 -15.67
CA GLY A 152 10.22 -4.95 -14.38
C GLY A 152 9.60 -6.24 -13.85
N ILE A 153 10.24 -6.89 -12.87
CA ILE A 153 9.76 -8.19 -12.38
C ILE A 153 8.68 -8.10 -11.31
N ASN A 154 8.76 -7.09 -10.43
CA ASN A 154 7.73 -6.85 -9.42
C ASN A 154 7.59 -5.36 -9.05
N GLY A 155 6.76 -4.66 -9.81
CA GLY A 155 6.49 -3.25 -9.59
C GLY A 155 5.68 -2.93 -8.34
N SER A 156 4.98 -3.90 -7.71
CA SER A 156 4.20 -3.62 -6.50
C SER A 156 5.06 -3.27 -5.28
N MET A 157 6.34 -3.60 -5.29
CA MET A 157 7.22 -3.44 -4.12
C MET A 157 7.65 -1.99 -3.83
N TRP A 158 7.49 -1.08 -4.80
CA TRP A 158 8.02 0.29 -4.66
C TRP A 158 7.43 1.08 -3.47
N THR A 159 6.19 0.76 -3.06
CA THR A 159 5.55 1.44 -1.94
C THR A 159 6.00 0.92 -0.57
N LEU A 160 6.50 -0.32 -0.49
CA LEU A 160 6.88 -0.94 0.78
C LEU A 160 8.01 -0.20 1.50
N LYS A 161 8.95 0.38 0.77
CA LYS A 161 10.01 1.21 1.38
C LYS A 161 9.44 2.43 2.11
N HIS A 162 8.41 3.06 1.55
CA HIS A 162 7.73 4.20 2.18
C HIS A 162 6.97 3.76 3.44
N GLU A 163 6.33 2.59 3.38
CA GLU A 163 5.62 2.01 4.52
C GLU A 163 6.59 1.70 5.67
N ILE A 164 7.73 1.06 5.39
CA ILE A 164 8.77 0.76 6.39
C ILE A 164 9.34 2.05 6.98
N ALA A 165 9.61 3.06 6.15
CA ALA A 165 10.09 4.36 6.64
C ALA A 165 9.10 4.99 7.64
N LEU A 166 7.79 4.95 7.35
CA LEU A 166 6.77 5.46 8.25
C LEU A 166 6.62 4.62 9.52
N TYR A 167 6.86 3.33 9.46
CA TYR A 167 6.89 2.47 10.67
C TYR A 167 8.05 2.81 11.60
N ILE A 168 9.19 3.21 11.05
CA ILE A 168 10.35 3.68 11.81
C ILE A 168 10.10 5.10 12.36
N LEU A 169 9.51 5.97 11.55
CA LEU A 169 9.25 7.37 11.91
C LEU A 169 8.18 7.52 12.99
N LEU A 170 7.14 6.66 12.98
CA LEU A 170 6.00 6.79 13.88
C LEU A 170 6.35 6.77 15.36
N PRO A 171 7.15 5.80 15.90
CA PRO A 171 7.53 5.80 17.31
C PRO A 171 8.25 7.08 17.73
N PHE A 172 9.12 7.60 16.86
CA PHE A 172 9.85 8.85 17.12
C PHE A 172 8.89 10.05 17.22
N ILE A 173 7.96 10.17 16.27
CA ILE A 173 6.95 11.25 16.30
C ILE A 173 6.04 11.12 17.53
N VAL A 174 5.60 9.91 17.86
CA VAL A 174 4.76 9.67 19.04
C VAL A 174 5.51 10.02 20.32
N TYR A 175 6.79 9.70 20.41
CA TYR A 175 7.63 10.11 21.53
C TYR A 175 7.73 11.64 21.67
N LEU A 176 7.96 12.37 20.58
CA LEU A 176 8.02 13.83 20.58
C LEU A 176 6.67 14.48 20.91
N THR A 177 5.57 13.84 20.54
CA THR A 177 4.21 14.39 20.70
C THR A 177 3.48 13.86 21.94
N HIS A 178 4.12 13.00 22.76
CA HIS A 178 3.45 12.29 23.87
C HIS A 178 2.83 13.21 24.90
N LYS A 179 3.47 14.36 25.21
CA LYS A 179 2.98 15.35 26.17
C LYS A 179 1.77 16.15 25.67
N LYS A 180 1.66 16.37 24.36
CA LYS A 180 0.60 17.19 23.74
C LYS A 180 0.09 16.51 22.46
N ARG A 181 -1.01 15.79 22.55
CA ARG A 181 -1.63 15.10 21.38
C ARG A 181 -1.88 16.04 20.20
N ILE A 182 -2.13 17.34 20.47
CA ILE A 182 -2.35 18.35 19.43
C ILE A 182 -1.18 18.48 18.45
N LEU A 183 0.06 18.16 18.87
CA LEU A 183 1.24 18.20 18.00
C LEU A 183 1.15 17.21 16.83
N LEU A 184 0.34 16.15 16.93
CA LEU A 184 0.07 15.25 15.79
C LEU A 184 -0.65 15.97 14.65
N PHE A 185 -1.51 16.95 14.95
CA PHE A 185 -2.12 17.78 13.91
C PHE A 185 -1.10 18.68 13.21
N PHE A 186 -0.10 19.18 13.93
CA PHE A 186 0.99 19.93 13.31
C PHE A 186 1.82 19.04 12.37
N VAL A 187 2.14 17.82 12.80
CA VAL A 187 2.84 16.85 11.93
C VAL A 187 2.01 16.54 10.68
N PHE A 188 0.73 16.28 10.86
CA PHE A 188 -0.19 16.06 9.75
C PHE A 188 -0.28 17.28 8.82
N ALA A 189 -0.42 18.50 9.40
CA ALA A 189 -0.50 19.74 8.65
C ALA A 189 0.77 20.00 7.83
N VAL A 190 1.95 19.70 8.38
CA VAL A 190 3.21 19.81 7.63
C VAL A 190 3.19 18.88 6.40
N PHE A 191 2.87 17.59 6.58
CA PHE A 191 2.79 16.66 5.44
C PHE A 191 1.68 17.05 4.46
N PHE A 192 0.54 17.54 4.96
CA PHE A 192 -0.55 18.06 4.13
C PHE A 192 -0.09 19.24 3.28
N ILE A 193 0.48 20.26 3.90
CA ILE A 193 0.98 21.44 3.18
C ILE A 193 2.01 21.03 2.14
N LEU A 194 3.01 20.24 2.51
CA LEU A 194 4.04 19.77 1.59
C LEU A 194 3.49 18.93 0.43
N ALA A 195 2.44 18.13 0.68
CA ALA A 195 1.83 17.26 -0.34
C ALA A 195 1.02 18.04 -1.38
N PHE A 196 0.41 19.17 -1.00
CA PHE A 196 -0.55 19.89 -1.83
C PHE A 196 -0.10 21.31 -2.24
N THR A 197 0.97 21.83 -1.64
CA THR A 197 1.67 22.99 -2.17
C THR A 197 2.72 22.51 -3.15
N ASN A 198 2.78 23.08 -4.35
CA ASN A 198 3.84 22.84 -5.33
C ASN A 198 5.19 23.45 -4.86
N ILE A 199 5.56 23.24 -3.60
CA ILE A 199 6.89 23.56 -3.11
C ILE A 199 7.82 22.62 -3.83
N ASN A 200 8.50 23.15 -4.86
CA ASN A 200 9.43 22.42 -5.70
C ASN A 200 10.35 21.54 -4.85
N SER A 201 10.53 20.31 -5.29
CA SER A 201 11.43 19.30 -4.75
C SER A 201 12.90 19.77 -4.59
N ASN A 202 13.22 20.98 -4.98
CA ASN A 202 14.47 21.67 -4.80
C ASN A 202 14.67 22.25 -3.38
N PHE A 203 13.69 22.13 -2.49
CA PHE A 203 13.90 22.52 -1.11
C PHE A 203 14.79 21.48 -0.41
N ILE A 204 16.01 21.84 -0.30
CA ILE A 204 17.23 21.11 0.08
C ILE A 204 17.20 20.74 1.58
N LEU A 205 16.17 20.15 2.11
CA LEU A 205 16.21 19.66 3.48
C LEU A 205 17.00 18.35 3.65
N PHE A 206 17.32 17.65 2.54
CA PHE A 206 17.87 16.30 2.64
C PHE A 206 18.95 16.00 1.59
N ASN A 207 19.94 16.87 1.50
CA ASN A 207 21.19 16.56 0.79
C ASN A 207 22.10 15.61 1.62
N ILE A 208 21.48 14.77 2.47
CA ILE A 208 22.20 13.76 3.24
C ILE A 208 22.48 12.58 2.29
N PRO A 209 23.75 12.26 2.00
CA PRO A 209 24.12 11.26 0.98
C PRO A 209 23.48 9.88 1.20
N CYS A 210 23.33 9.44 2.45
CA CYS A 210 22.72 8.15 2.80
C CYS A 210 21.21 8.09 2.53
N CYS A 211 20.51 9.23 2.51
CA CYS A 211 19.06 9.28 2.28
C CYS A 211 18.69 9.50 0.81
N ARG A 212 19.64 9.89 -0.03
CA ARG A 212 19.42 10.14 -1.47
C ARG A 212 18.99 8.89 -2.24
N ALA A 213 19.43 7.73 -1.82
CA ALA A 213 19.14 6.46 -2.49
C ALA A 213 17.86 5.77 -1.96
N TRP A 214 17.19 6.35 -0.97
CA TRP A 214 16.02 5.75 -0.33
C TRP A 214 14.76 6.60 -0.56
N VAL A 215 13.82 6.61 0.39
CA VAL A 215 12.50 7.27 0.27
C VAL A 215 12.57 8.79 0.11
N LEU A 216 13.69 9.40 0.44
CA LEU A 216 13.93 10.85 0.32
C LEU A 216 14.69 11.24 -0.95
N ALA A 217 14.96 10.31 -1.86
CA ALA A 217 15.50 10.63 -3.18
C ALA A 217 14.57 11.59 -3.92
N ALA A 218 15.13 12.47 -4.75
CA ALA A 218 14.37 13.53 -5.41
C ALA A 218 13.14 13.03 -6.18
N ASN A 219 13.24 11.85 -6.81
CA ASN A 219 12.13 11.23 -7.57
C ASN A 219 11.07 10.55 -6.68
N GLU A 220 11.41 10.21 -5.44
CA GLU A 220 10.54 9.48 -4.51
C GLU A 220 9.95 10.38 -3.42
N TYR A 221 10.57 11.53 -3.20
CA TYR A 221 10.16 12.50 -2.19
C TYR A 221 8.66 12.91 -2.30
N PRO A 222 8.13 13.25 -3.49
CA PRO A 222 6.72 13.61 -3.61
C PRO A 222 5.79 12.48 -3.16
N SER A 223 6.10 11.24 -3.53
CA SER A 223 5.30 10.07 -3.14
C SER A 223 5.36 9.84 -1.63
N PHE A 224 6.55 9.91 -1.02
CA PHE A 224 6.72 9.75 0.42
C PHE A 224 5.90 10.79 1.21
N ILE A 225 5.93 12.05 0.80
CA ILE A 225 5.17 13.12 1.46
C ILE A 225 3.66 12.89 1.37
N VAL A 226 3.16 12.55 0.18
CA VAL A 226 1.73 12.25 -0.01
C VAL A 226 1.31 11.04 0.84
N PHE A 227 2.08 9.95 0.81
CA PHE A 227 1.77 8.76 1.61
C PHE A 227 1.83 9.05 3.12
N SER A 228 2.76 9.92 3.55
CA SER A 228 2.82 10.38 4.94
C SER A 228 1.56 11.12 5.37
N ALA A 229 1.02 11.99 4.51
CA ALA A 229 -0.23 12.69 4.81
C ALA A 229 -1.40 11.71 5.05
N TYR A 230 -1.57 10.70 4.18
CA TYR A 230 -2.61 9.67 4.36
C TYR A 230 -2.35 8.77 5.58
N PHE A 231 -1.10 8.42 5.83
CA PHE A 231 -0.72 7.64 7.01
C PHE A 231 -1.05 8.39 8.31
N PHE A 232 -0.67 9.67 8.42
CA PHE A 232 -0.97 10.47 9.59
C PHE A 232 -2.45 10.83 9.72
N ALA A 233 -3.21 10.90 8.63
CA ALA A 233 -4.68 10.94 8.70
C ALA A 233 -5.22 9.71 9.44
N GLY A 234 -4.74 8.50 9.12
CA GLY A 234 -5.07 7.28 9.83
C GLY A 234 -4.67 7.30 11.31
N VAL A 235 -3.47 7.81 11.63
CA VAL A 235 -2.99 7.98 13.01
C VAL A 235 -3.92 8.90 13.81
N ILE A 236 -4.33 10.04 13.23
CA ILE A 236 -5.25 11.00 13.85
C ILE A 236 -6.62 10.36 14.10
N LEU A 237 -7.17 9.66 13.11
CA LEU A 237 -8.46 8.98 13.24
C LEU A 237 -8.45 7.97 14.39
N TYR A 238 -7.35 7.27 14.63
CA TYR A 238 -7.21 6.38 15.79
C TYR A 238 -7.07 7.14 17.11
N LYS A 239 -6.18 8.13 17.18
CA LYS A 239 -5.88 8.87 18.43
C LYS A 239 -7.05 9.70 18.93
N TYR A 240 -7.88 10.21 18.02
CA TYR A 240 -9.05 11.03 18.32
C TYR A 240 -10.38 10.31 18.13
N ARG A 241 -10.39 8.97 18.07
CA ARG A 241 -11.59 8.14 17.86
C ARG A 241 -12.72 8.39 18.85
N GLU A 242 -12.39 8.91 20.03
CA GLU A 242 -13.37 9.34 21.09
C GLU A 242 -14.15 10.60 20.72
N PHE A 243 -13.62 11.43 19.82
CA PHE A 243 -14.26 12.68 19.38
C PHE A 243 -14.91 12.57 18.00
N ILE A 244 -14.54 11.56 17.20
CA ILE A 244 -15.00 11.41 15.83
C ILE A 244 -16.41 10.81 15.84
N ILE A 245 -17.35 11.56 15.25
CA ILE A 245 -18.76 11.14 15.13
C ILE A 245 -18.86 10.03 14.07
N ALA A 246 -19.41 8.86 14.48
CA ALA A 246 -19.67 7.72 13.61
C ALA A 246 -21.15 7.72 13.20
N SER A 247 -21.50 8.54 12.22
CA SER A 247 -22.88 8.69 11.73
C SER A 247 -23.02 8.22 10.29
N LYS A 248 -24.07 7.43 10.02
CA LYS A 248 -24.42 7.06 8.64
C LYS A 248 -24.70 8.30 7.77
N ARG A 249 -25.33 9.34 8.34
CA ARG A 249 -25.60 10.59 7.59
C ARG A 249 -24.30 11.27 7.16
N ILE A 250 -23.36 11.43 8.07
CA ILE A 250 -22.05 12.02 7.76
C ILE A 250 -21.30 11.14 6.74
N TRP A 251 -21.39 9.82 6.86
CA TRP A 251 -20.78 8.91 5.89
C TRP A 251 -21.35 9.13 4.48
N PHE A 252 -22.68 9.23 4.32
CA PHE A 252 -23.29 9.50 3.02
C PHE A 252 -22.99 10.90 2.51
N MET A 253 -22.91 11.92 3.38
CA MET A 253 -22.49 13.27 3.00
C MET A 253 -21.04 13.27 2.49
N CYS A 254 -20.13 12.60 3.19
CA CYS A 254 -18.75 12.42 2.77
C CYS A 254 -18.66 11.67 1.43
N PHE A 255 -19.45 10.61 1.26
CA PHE A 255 -19.50 9.86 0.01
C PHE A 255 -20.02 10.72 -1.14
N ALA A 256 -21.09 11.48 -0.92
CA ALA A 256 -21.60 12.44 -1.91
C ALA A 256 -20.55 13.51 -2.27
N LEU A 257 -19.86 14.06 -1.28
CA LEU A 257 -18.77 15.02 -1.51
C LEU A 257 -17.62 14.41 -2.33
N PHE A 258 -17.27 13.15 -2.06
CA PHE A 258 -16.28 12.41 -2.85
C PHE A 258 -16.73 12.27 -4.32
N ILE A 259 -17.99 11.90 -4.55
CA ILE A 259 -18.55 11.79 -5.91
C ILE A 259 -18.56 13.16 -6.61
N ILE A 260 -18.97 14.22 -5.92
CA ILE A 260 -18.96 15.59 -6.48
C ILE A 260 -17.52 15.97 -6.87
N ALA A 261 -16.55 15.70 -6.04
CA ALA A 261 -15.14 16.00 -6.30
C ALA A 261 -14.58 15.28 -7.54
N LEU A 262 -15.09 14.10 -7.88
CA LEU A 262 -14.71 13.40 -9.12
C LEU A 262 -14.96 14.25 -10.36
N PHE A 263 -16.08 15.01 -10.37
CA PHE A 263 -16.50 15.79 -11.54
C PHE A 263 -16.05 17.25 -11.50
N PHE A 264 -15.99 17.87 -10.32
CA PHE A 264 -15.77 19.32 -10.18
C PHE A 264 -14.36 19.74 -9.79
N GLY A 265 -13.47 18.80 -9.50
CA GLY A 265 -12.07 19.07 -9.17
C GLY A 265 -11.74 18.98 -7.68
N ASN A 266 -10.47 19.19 -7.35
CA ASN A 266 -9.92 19.08 -6.00
C ASN A 266 -10.01 17.69 -5.36
N LEU A 267 -10.16 16.64 -6.21
CA LEU A 267 -10.30 15.26 -5.75
C LEU A 267 -9.16 14.83 -4.82
N LYS A 268 -7.91 15.22 -5.12
CA LYS A 268 -6.73 14.86 -4.30
C LYS A 268 -6.87 15.34 -2.86
N ILE A 269 -7.28 16.59 -2.64
CA ILE A 269 -7.43 17.17 -1.29
C ILE A 269 -8.61 16.53 -0.57
N ILE A 270 -9.76 16.43 -1.26
CA ILE A 270 -10.98 15.86 -0.67
C ILE A 270 -10.78 14.40 -0.30
N THR A 271 -10.05 13.63 -1.11
CA THR A 271 -9.75 12.23 -0.84
C THR A 271 -9.00 12.07 0.49
N LEU A 272 -8.07 12.94 0.82
CA LEU A 272 -7.30 12.81 2.07
C LEU A 272 -8.20 12.80 3.32
N PHE A 273 -9.17 13.69 3.39
CA PHE A 273 -10.06 13.81 4.56
C PHE A 273 -11.25 12.85 4.47
N VAL A 274 -11.91 12.87 3.33
CA VAL A 274 -13.18 12.17 3.14
C VAL A 274 -12.96 10.67 3.00
N PHE A 275 -12.05 10.24 2.15
CA PHE A 275 -11.81 8.82 1.90
C PHE A 275 -11.20 8.12 3.13
N ALA A 276 -10.30 8.80 3.86
CA ALA A 276 -9.77 8.27 5.13
C ALA A 276 -10.91 8.01 6.14
N TYR A 277 -11.83 8.97 6.30
CA TYR A 277 -13.00 8.80 7.16
C TYR A 277 -13.91 7.68 6.67
N LEU A 278 -14.23 7.63 5.37
CA LEU A 278 -15.09 6.62 4.77
C LEU A 278 -14.58 5.20 5.00
N ILE A 279 -13.29 4.94 4.76
CA ILE A 279 -12.68 3.62 4.93
C ILE A 279 -12.69 3.20 6.39
N ILE A 280 -12.26 4.08 7.30
CA ILE A 280 -12.18 3.73 8.72
C ILE A 280 -13.56 3.50 9.30
N LEU A 281 -14.53 4.33 8.97
CA LEU A 281 -15.88 4.16 9.48
C LEU A 281 -16.57 2.92 8.89
N PHE A 282 -16.39 2.65 7.60
CA PHE A 282 -16.92 1.45 6.97
C PHE A 282 -16.36 0.20 7.63
N GLY A 283 -15.03 0.12 7.79
CA GLY A 283 -14.36 -1.02 8.43
C GLY A 283 -14.77 -1.25 9.88
N SER A 284 -15.08 -0.17 10.62
CA SER A 284 -15.53 -0.26 12.01
C SER A 284 -16.99 -0.70 12.14
N ASN A 285 -17.88 -0.25 11.24
CA ASN A 285 -19.33 -0.52 11.33
C ASN A 285 -19.71 -1.83 10.67
N TYR A 286 -19.07 -2.19 9.56
CA TYR A 286 -19.36 -3.42 8.84
C TYR A 286 -18.59 -4.58 9.48
N LYS A 287 -19.30 -5.48 10.14
CA LYS A 287 -18.70 -6.55 10.95
C LYS A 287 -18.72 -7.92 10.27
N LYS A 288 -19.20 -8.00 9.04
CA LYS A 288 -19.19 -9.25 8.27
C LYS A 288 -17.87 -9.39 7.54
N LYS A 289 -17.18 -10.50 7.75
CA LYS A 289 -16.01 -10.90 6.99
C LYS A 289 -16.47 -11.72 5.79
N ILE A 290 -16.20 -11.24 4.58
CA ILE A 290 -16.56 -11.91 3.33
C ILE A 290 -15.33 -12.62 2.77
N PHE A 291 -14.28 -11.88 2.47
CA PHE A 291 -13.06 -12.39 1.84
C PHE A 291 -12.01 -12.84 2.85
N SER A 292 -12.00 -12.26 4.05
CA SER A 292 -11.02 -12.53 5.10
C SER A 292 -11.50 -13.59 6.13
N ARG A 293 -12.55 -14.34 5.79
CA ARG A 293 -13.16 -15.33 6.71
C ARG A 293 -12.20 -16.45 7.14
N THR A 294 -11.38 -16.91 6.21
CA THR A 294 -10.43 -18.02 6.41
C THR A 294 -8.98 -17.56 6.52
N GLY A 295 -8.68 -16.32 6.16
CA GLY A 295 -7.34 -15.74 6.25
C GLY A 295 -7.25 -14.33 5.68
N ASP A 296 -6.16 -13.63 5.96
CA ASP A 296 -5.86 -12.33 5.38
C ASP A 296 -4.98 -12.51 4.14
N TYR A 297 -5.63 -12.65 3.00
CA TYR A 297 -4.97 -12.86 1.70
C TYR A 297 -4.51 -11.57 1.03
N SER A 298 -4.83 -10.41 1.62
CA SER A 298 -4.59 -9.10 1.01
C SER A 298 -3.14 -8.81 0.68
N TYR A 299 -2.22 -9.26 1.56
CA TYR A 299 -0.79 -9.05 1.34
C TYR A 299 -0.25 -9.92 0.21
N GLY A 300 -0.63 -11.18 0.16
CA GLY A 300 -0.30 -12.06 -0.97
C GLY A 300 -0.86 -11.53 -2.29
N MET A 301 -2.13 -11.08 -2.30
CA MET A 301 -2.74 -10.42 -3.48
C MET A 301 -1.93 -9.21 -3.96
N TYR A 302 -1.39 -8.42 -3.03
CA TYR A 302 -0.59 -7.27 -3.39
C TYR A 302 0.79 -7.64 -3.95
N ILE A 303 1.48 -8.60 -3.32
CA ILE A 303 2.89 -8.89 -3.63
C ILE A 303 3.08 -9.84 -4.81
N TYR A 304 2.13 -10.77 -5.06
CA TYR A 304 2.23 -11.75 -6.14
C TYR A 304 1.55 -11.31 -7.44
N ALA A 305 0.65 -10.31 -7.41
CA ALA A 305 -0.11 -9.88 -8.60
C ALA A 305 0.80 -9.48 -9.77
N PHE A 306 1.76 -8.62 -9.52
CA PHE A 306 2.60 -8.06 -10.58
C PHE A 306 3.45 -9.14 -11.29
N PRO A 307 4.20 -10.02 -10.59
CA PRO A 307 4.91 -11.12 -11.23
C PRO A 307 4.00 -12.07 -12.04
N VAL A 308 2.82 -12.38 -11.51
CA VAL A 308 1.82 -13.20 -12.23
C VAL A 308 1.37 -12.50 -13.51
N GLN A 309 1.04 -11.23 -13.42
CA GLN A 309 0.58 -10.45 -14.57
C GLN A 309 1.67 -10.28 -15.62
N GLN A 310 2.90 -9.99 -15.23
CA GLN A 310 4.04 -9.90 -16.15
C GLN A 310 4.30 -11.23 -16.86
N THR A 311 4.20 -12.35 -16.15
CA THR A 311 4.33 -13.69 -16.74
C THR A 311 3.21 -13.97 -17.75
N LEU A 312 1.97 -13.60 -17.42
CA LEU A 312 0.84 -13.75 -18.35
C LEU A 312 0.99 -12.86 -19.58
N VAL A 313 1.47 -11.63 -19.44
CA VAL A 313 1.75 -10.74 -20.57
C VAL A 313 2.82 -11.35 -21.48
N HIS A 314 3.88 -11.91 -20.91
CA HIS A 314 4.96 -12.53 -21.66
C HIS A 314 4.45 -13.65 -22.61
N PHE A 315 3.52 -14.50 -22.15
CA PHE A 315 3.03 -15.63 -22.94
C PHE A 315 1.78 -15.34 -23.76
N TYR A 316 0.90 -14.43 -23.32
CA TYR A 316 -0.48 -14.35 -23.81
C TYR A 316 -0.94 -12.94 -24.18
N ARG A 317 -0.03 -11.96 -24.28
CA ARG A 317 -0.39 -10.54 -24.52
C ARG A 317 -1.35 -10.36 -25.69
N GLU A 318 -1.09 -10.99 -26.82
CA GLU A 318 -1.85 -10.81 -28.06
C GLU A 318 -3.18 -11.57 -28.07
N SER A 319 -3.31 -12.60 -27.23
CA SER A 319 -4.47 -13.48 -27.19
C SER A 319 -5.51 -13.10 -26.13
N MET A 320 -5.20 -12.17 -25.20
CA MET A 320 -6.09 -11.82 -24.11
C MET A 320 -6.55 -10.35 -24.18
N ASN A 321 -7.86 -10.14 -24.06
CA ASN A 321 -8.37 -8.82 -23.73
C ASN A 321 -8.19 -8.55 -22.21
N VAL A 322 -8.29 -7.28 -21.80
CA VAL A 322 -8.05 -6.86 -20.41
C VAL A 322 -8.96 -7.55 -19.39
N TYR A 323 -10.18 -7.91 -19.75
CA TYR A 323 -11.13 -8.54 -18.84
C TYR A 323 -10.78 -10.00 -18.58
N ILE A 324 -10.44 -10.75 -19.62
CA ILE A 324 -9.95 -12.14 -19.50
C ILE A 324 -8.64 -12.13 -18.72
N PHE A 325 -7.73 -11.23 -19.08
CA PHE A 325 -6.45 -11.06 -18.38
C PHE A 325 -6.63 -10.78 -16.89
N LEU A 326 -7.56 -9.88 -16.55
CA LEU A 326 -7.91 -9.55 -15.16
C LEU A 326 -8.44 -10.77 -14.40
N ILE A 327 -9.38 -11.52 -14.99
CA ILE A 327 -9.97 -12.70 -14.36
C ILE A 327 -8.91 -13.78 -14.13
N VAL A 328 -8.13 -14.11 -15.14
CA VAL A 328 -7.09 -15.14 -15.04
C VAL A 328 -6.02 -14.75 -14.02
N SER A 329 -5.52 -13.50 -14.10
CA SER A 329 -4.51 -13.02 -13.15
C SER A 329 -5.04 -12.96 -11.72
N PHE A 330 -6.31 -12.58 -11.52
CA PHE A 330 -6.95 -12.57 -10.21
C PHE A 330 -6.98 -13.96 -9.57
N PHE A 331 -7.47 -14.98 -10.30
CA PHE A 331 -7.58 -16.33 -9.73
C PHE A 331 -6.22 -16.97 -9.47
N ILE A 332 -5.23 -16.80 -10.35
CA ILE A 332 -3.87 -17.31 -10.12
C ILE A 332 -3.25 -16.61 -8.89
N THR A 333 -3.36 -15.28 -8.82
CA THR A 333 -2.84 -14.52 -7.69
C THR A 333 -3.53 -14.89 -6.38
N LEU A 334 -4.85 -15.09 -6.40
CA LEU A 334 -5.61 -15.50 -5.23
C LEU A 334 -5.17 -16.89 -4.74
N MET A 335 -4.99 -17.85 -5.65
CA MET A 335 -4.48 -19.18 -5.31
C MET A 335 -3.10 -19.10 -4.64
N LEU A 336 -2.16 -18.34 -5.21
CA LEU A 336 -0.84 -18.13 -4.60
C LEU A 336 -0.93 -17.44 -3.25
N SER A 337 -1.84 -16.47 -3.09
CA SER A 337 -2.07 -15.77 -1.83
C SER A 337 -2.61 -16.69 -0.73
N ILE A 338 -3.53 -17.59 -1.08
CA ILE A 338 -4.06 -18.61 -0.17
C ILE A 338 -2.94 -19.57 0.26
N LEU A 339 -2.15 -20.06 -0.68
CA LEU A 339 -1.02 -20.94 -0.39
C LEU A 339 0.00 -20.23 0.52
N SER A 340 0.41 -19.02 0.16
CA SER A 340 1.33 -18.20 0.97
C SER A 340 0.82 -18.00 2.39
N TRP A 341 -0.44 -17.64 2.56
CA TRP A 341 -1.05 -17.45 3.86
C TRP A 341 -1.00 -18.71 4.72
N HIS A 342 -1.49 -19.83 4.19
CA HIS A 342 -1.63 -21.06 4.98
C HIS A 342 -0.28 -21.74 5.27
N PHE A 343 0.64 -21.76 4.30
CA PHE A 343 1.90 -22.47 4.44
C PHE A 343 3.01 -21.61 5.05
N LEU A 344 2.96 -20.28 4.92
CA LEU A 344 4.03 -19.38 5.33
C LEU A 344 3.55 -18.35 6.35
N GLU A 345 2.75 -17.35 5.93
CA GLU A 345 2.45 -16.16 6.73
C GLU A 345 1.81 -16.48 8.07
N LYS A 346 0.78 -17.33 8.09
CA LYS A 346 0.08 -17.74 9.31
C LYS A 346 1.00 -18.44 10.31
N LYS A 347 2.02 -19.19 9.83
CA LYS A 347 3.00 -19.84 10.70
C LYS A 347 3.91 -18.82 11.38
N PHE A 348 4.44 -17.87 10.62
CA PHE A 348 5.27 -16.79 11.17
C PHE A 348 4.50 -15.89 12.14
N LEU A 349 3.23 -15.64 11.90
CA LEU A 349 2.40 -14.84 12.79
C LEU A 349 2.16 -15.51 14.18
N LYS A 350 2.33 -16.82 14.31
CA LYS A 350 2.29 -17.49 15.63
C LYS A 350 3.42 -17.03 16.56
N PHE A 351 4.56 -16.60 16.01
CA PHE A 351 5.69 -16.08 16.80
C PHE A 351 5.45 -14.67 17.37
N LYS A 352 4.35 -13.98 17.01
CA LYS A 352 3.95 -12.73 17.67
C LYS A 352 3.56 -12.91 19.14
N LYS A 353 3.10 -14.12 19.51
CA LYS A 353 2.59 -14.42 20.84
C LYS A 353 3.70 -14.82 21.83
N ARG A 354 4.90 -14.99 21.35
CA ARG A 354 6.10 -15.28 22.15
C ARG A 354 6.98 -14.02 22.13
#